data_02fc32a68e7a3c22cb7cb4053644c068
#
_entry.id   02fc32a68e7a3c22cb7cb4053644c068
#
_cell.length_a   1.000
_cell.length_b   1.000
_cell.length_c   1.000
_cell.angle_alpha   90.00
_cell.angle_beta   90.00
_cell.angle_gamma   90.00
#
_symmetry.space_group_name_H-M   'P 1'
#
loop_
_entity.id
_entity.type
_entity.pdbx_description
1 polymer ?
#
loop_
_entity_poly.entity_id
_entity_poly.type
_entity_poly.pdbx_seq_one_letter_code
_entity_poly.pdbx_strand_id
1 'polypeptide(L)'
;MLILKRQWGAFYGTDLDLQLRRRGIRTVILCGIATEFGVESTARAAHEHNYAVVLAEDAMTGRNGHENSVRNIFPRLGRVRRTAEIIQALGGD
;
A
#
# COMPACT_ATOMS: atom_id res chain seq x y z
N MET A 1 1.62 15.88 2.74
CA MET A 1 1.13 15.32 4.01
C MET A 1 2.15 14.33 4.56
N LEU A 2 2.48 14.46 5.82
CA LEU A 2 3.42 13.57 6.50
C LEU A 2 2.71 12.92 7.68
N ILE A 3 2.80 11.60 7.76
CA ILE A 3 2.19 10.83 8.85
C ILE A 3 3.31 10.19 9.67
N LEU A 4 3.36 10.53 10.95
CA LEU A 4 4.30 9.90 11.87
C LEU A 4 3.66 8.63 12.43
N LYS A 5 4.29 7.51 12.16
CA LYS A 5 3.79 6.23 12.65
C LYS A 5 4.76 5.61 13.63
N ARG A 6 4.24 4.84 14.58
CA ARG A 6 5.03 4.16 15.61
C ARG A 6 4.89 2.65 15.55
N GLN A 7 4.16 2.15 14.56
CA GLN A 7 3.99 0.72 14.28
C GLN A 7 4.28 0.46 12.81
N TRP A 8 4.31 -0.78 12.40
CA TRP A 8 4.54 -1.16 11.01
C TRP A 8 3.48 -0.56 10.09
N GLY A 9 2.22 -0.66 10.48
CA GLY A 9 1.13 -0.16 9.69
C GLY A 9 0.99 1.35 9.80
N ALA A 10 0.67 2.00 8.69
CA ALA A 10 0.56 3.45 8.65
C ALA A 10 -0.78 3.96 9.18
N PHE A 11 -1.77 3.09 9.33
CA PHE A 11 -3.09 3.48 9.84
C PHE A 11 -3.18 3.39 11.35
N TYR A 12 -2.52 2.41 11.94
CA TYR A 12 -2.67 2.15 13.38
C TYR A 12 -2.14 3.31 14.21
N GLY A 13 -3.02 3.88 15.02
CA GLY A 13 -2.65 4.96 15.93
C GLY A 13 -2.26 6.27 15.25
N THR A 14 -2.67 6.47 13.99
CA THR A 14 -2.38 7.69 13.24
C THR A 14 -3.68 8.32 12.74
N ASP A 15 -3.57 9.52 12.20
CA ASP A 15 -4.70 10.18 11.57
C ASP A 15 -4.73 9.98 10.04
N LEU A 16 -4.05 8.95 9.53
CA LEU A 16 -3.97 8.75 8.09
C LEU A 16 -5.35 8.59 7.45
N ASP A 17 -6.20 7.74 8.02
CA ASP A 17 -7.54 7.54 7.48
C ASP A 17 -8.33 8.84 7.45
N LEU A 18 -8.28 9.63 8.52
CA LEU A 18 -8.93 10.93 8.57
C LEU A 18 -8.43 11.84 7.45
N GLN A 19 -7.11 11.92 7.27
CA GLN A 19 -6.51 12.78 6.25
C GLN A 19 -6.88 12.35 4.83
N LEU A 20 -6.91 11.05 4.58
CA LEU A 20 -7.31 10.54 3.27
C LEU A 20 -8.78 10.82 2.99
N ARG A 21 -9.66 10.58 3.97
CA ARG A 21 -11.10 10.82 3.82
C ARG A 21 -11.41 12.29 3.59
N ARG A 22 -10.75 13.16 4.32
CA ARG A 22 -10.94 14.62 4.13
C ARG A 22 -10.57 15.07 2.74
N ARG A 23 -9.65 14.39 2.08
CA ARG A 23 -9.20 14.72 0.72
C ARG A 23 -9.98 13.97 -0.35
N GLY A 24 -10.96 13.16 0.03
CA GLY A 24 -11.75 12.38 -0.92
C GLY A 24 -10.96 11.26 -1.59
N ILE A 25 -9.89 10.80 -0.97
CA ILE A 25 -9.04 9.74 -1.53
C ILE A 25 -9.74 8.40 -1.34
N ARG A 26 -9.84 7.62 -2.41
CA ARG A 26 -10.44 6.28 -2.40
C ARG A 26 -9.47 5.19 -2.80
N THR A 27 -8.38 5.55 -3.46
CA THR A 27 -7.38 4.60 -3.94
C THR A 27 -6.04 4.96 -3.35
N VAL A 28 -5.32 3.97 -2.85
CA VAL A 28 -3.98 4.15 -2.34
C VAL A 28 -3.02 3.26 -3.11
N ILE A 29 -1.86 3.83 -3.46
CA ILE A 29 -0.78 3.10 -4.10
C ILE A 29 0.30 2.91 -3.06
N LEU A 30 0.64 1.67 -2.77
CA LEU A 30 1.58 1.35 -1.70
C LEU A 30 2.91 0.86 -2.25
N CYS A 31 3.97 1.35 -1.63
CA CYS A 31 5.34 0.94 -1.91
C CYS A 31 6.17 1.12 -0.65
N GLY A 32 7.43 0.76 -0.69
CA GLY A 32 8.36 0.99 0.41
C GLY A 32 9.05 -0.26 0.92
N ILE A 33 9.54 -0.18 2.14
CA ILE A 33 10.27 -1.22 2.87
C ILE A 33 9.64 -1.38 4.25
N ALA A 34 9.37 -2.56 4.72
CA ALA A 34 9.60 -3.84 4.05
C ALA A 34 8.29 -4.44 3.60
N THR A 35 8.31 -5.12 2.48
CA THR A 35 7.13 -5.71 1.84
C THR A 35 6.29 -6.52 2.82
N GLU A 36 6.90 -7.47 3.54
CA GLU A 36 6.17 -8.41 4.41
C GLU A 36 5.86 -7.85 5.80
N PHE A 37 6.29 -6.63 6.08
CA PHE A 37 6.02 -5.98 7.37
C PHE A 37 5.19 -4.72 7.19
N GLY A 38 5.81 -3.57 7.02
CA GLY A 38 5.10 -2.30 6.96
C GLY A 38 4.17 -2.18 5.76
N VAL A 39 4.61 -2.63 4.59
CA VAL A 39 3.77 -2.55 3.39
C VAL A 39 2.57 -3.47 3.51
N GLU A 40 2.78 -4.72 3.88
CA GLU A 40 1.68 -5.67 4.03
C GLU A 40 0.72 -5.25 5.14
N SER A 41 1.24 -4.80 6.28
CA SER A 41 0.40 -4.34 7.39
C SER A 41 -0.48 -3.16 6.96
N THR A 42 0.09 -2.21 6.25
CA THR A 42 -0.66 -1.06 5.73
C THR A 42 -1.69 -1.49 4.68
N ALA A 43 -1.32 -2.42 3.81
CA ALA A 43 -2.22 -2.93 2.77
C ALA A 43 -3.44 -3.62 3.38
N ARG A 44 -3.23 -4.45 4.39
CA ARG A 44 -4.33 -5.12 5.09
C ARG A 44 -5.28 -4.11 5.73
N ALA A 45 -4.74 -3.11 6.40
CA ALA A 45 -5.55 -2.06 7.04
C ALA A 45 -6.30 -1.22 6.00
N ALA A 46 -5.63 -0.84 4.91
CA ALA A 46 -6.27 -0.08 3.83
C ALA A 46 -7.45 -0.85 3.24
N HIS A 47 -7.27 -2.15 3.02
CA HIS A 47 -8.33 -3.03 2.53
C HIS A 47 -9.50 -3.04 3.51
N GLU A 48 -9.22 -3.19 4.80
CA GLU A 48 -10.26 -3.21 5.83
C GLU A 48 -10.97 -1.88 5.99
N HIS A 49 -10.28 -0.78 5.70
CA HIS A 49 -10.87 0.57 5.68
C HIS A 49 -11.59 0.87 4.37
N ASN A 50 -11.67 -0.11 3.48
CA ASN A 50 -12.40 -0.03 2.22
C ASN A 50 -11.80 0.90 1.17
N TYR A 51 -10.48 1.04 1.19
CA TYR A 51 -9.76 1.69 0.09
C TYR A 51 -9.53 0.69 -1.05
N ALA A 52 -9.51 1.18 -2.27
CA ALA A 52 -8.95 0.42 -3.37
C ALA A 52 -7.43 0.45 -3.23
N VAL A 53 -6.79 -0.71 -3.22
CA VAL A 53 -5.36 -0.82 -2.95
C VAL A 53 -4.63 -1.25 -4.22
N VAL A 54 -3.57 -0.53 -4.56
CA VAL A 54 -2.66 -0.88 -5.64
C VAL A 54 -1.27 -1.05 -5.03
N LEU A 55 -0.63 -2.15 -5.36
CA LEU A 55 0.66 -2.50 -4.78
C LEU A 55 1.71 -2.49 -5.88
N ALA A 56 2.66 -1.55 -5.77
CA ALA A 56 3.74 -1.39 -6.73
C ALA A 56 4.85 -2.41 -6.41
N GLU A 57 4.78 -3.59 -6.99
CA GLU A 57 5.62 -4.72 -6.60
C GLU A 57 7.11 -4.47 -6.83
N ASP A 58 7.47 -3.64 -7.79
CA ASP A 58 8.86 -3.32 -8.09
C ASP A 58 9.35 -2.06 -7.37
N ALA A 59 8.51 -1.45 -6.55
CA ALA A 59 8.88 -0.30 -5.71
C ALA A 59 8.84 -0.65 -4.23
N MET A 60 9.02 -1.92 -3.92
CA MET A 60 9.09 -2.40 -2.55
C MET A 60 10.11 -3.51 -2.45
N THR A 61 10.63 -3.71 -1.26
CA THR A 61 11.57 -4.79 -1.00
C THR A 61 11.40 -5.29 0.42
N GLY A 62 11.74 -6.52 0.64
CA GLY A 62 11.66 -7.17 1.93
C GLY A 62 12.85 -8.09 2.13
N ARG A 63 12.77 -8.94 3.15
CA ARG A 63 13.82 -9.92 3.41
C ARG A 63 13.46 -11.26 2.76
N ASN A 64 12.75 -12.10 3.50
CA ASN A 64 12.41 -13.44 3.02
C ASN A 64 10.96 -13.57 2.62
N GLY A 65 10.14 -12.57 2.93
CA GLY A 65 8.70 -12.65 2.74
C GLY A 65 8.15 -11.91 1.53
N HIS A 66 8.99 -11.23 0.76
CA HIS A 66 8.53 -10.43 -0.38
C HIS A 66 7.71 -11.25 -1.37
N GLU A 67 8.25 -12.38 -1.82
CA GLU A 67 7.57 -13.22 -2.81
C GLU A 67 6.24 -13.76 -2.27
N ASN A 68 6.21 -14.18 -1.03
CA ASN A 68 4.98 -14.67 -0.43
C ASN A 68 3.91 -13.58 -0.37
N SER A 69 4.30 -12.38 0.04
CA SER A 69 3.36 -11.25 0.10
C SER A 69 2.81 -10.93 -1.28
N VAL A 70 3.68 -10.82 -2.28
CA VAL A 70 3.29 -10.45 -3.64
C VAL A 70 2.40 -11.51 -4.28
N ARG A 71 2.71 -12.79 -4.08
CA ARG A 71 1.99 -13.88 -4.73
C ARG A 71 0.72 -14.32 -4.01
N ASN A 72 0.77 -14.37 -2.68
CA ASN A 72 -0.28 -15.04 -1.91
C ASN A 72 -1.16 -14.11 -1.10
N ILE A 73 -0.67 -12.93 -0.74
CA ILE A 73 -1.40 -12.02 0.14
C ILE A 73 -1.98 -10.85 -0.65
N PHE A 74 -1.14 -10.12 -1.37
CA PHE A 74 -1.54 -8.88 -2.04
C PHE A 74 -2.66 -9.04 -3.06
N PRO A 75 -2.72 -10.15 -3.86
CA PRO A 75 -3.85 -10.31 -4.79
C PRO A 75 -5.21 -10.39 -4.11
N ARG A 76 -5.23 -10.74 -2.83
CA ARG A 76 -6.47 -10.78 -2.05
C ARG A 76 -6.86 -9.41 -1.48
N LEU A 77 -5.91 -8.46 -1.46
CA LEU A 77 -6.13 -7.14 -0.88
C LEU A 77 -6.34 -6.07 -1.95
N GLY A 78 -5.81 -6.27 -3.13
CA GLY A 78 -5.89 -5.27 -4.17
C GLY A 78 -5.26 -5.72 -5.47
N ARG A 79 -4.74 -4.75 -6.22
CA ARG A 79 -4.11 -4.99 -7.52
C ARG A 79 -2.60 -4.90 -7.39
N VAL A 80 -1.92 -5.95 -7.80
CA VAL A 80 -0.45 -5.98 -7.84
C VAL A 80 -0.03 -5.54 -9.23
N ARG A 81 0.75 -4.48 -9.31
CA ARG A 81 1.15 -3.88 -10.59
C ARG A 81 2.61 -3.48 -10.54
N ARG A 82 3.21 -3.35 -11.70
CA ARG A 82 4.55 -2.78 -11.82
C ARG A 82 4.43 -1.27 -11.93
N THR A 83 5.47 -0.56 -11.49
CA THR A 83 5.48 0.91 -11.49
C THR A 83 5.15 1.49 -12.85
N ALA A 84 5.71 0.92 -13.94
CA ALA A 84 5.44 1.40 -15.28
C ALA A 84 3.96 1.33 -15.65
N GLU A 85 3.27 0.28 -15.23
CA GLU A 85 1.82 0.12 -15.46
C GLU A 85 1.03 1.18 -14.70
N ILE A 86 1.44 1.46 -13.46
CA ILE A 86 0.77 2.44 -12.61
C ILE A 86 0.91 3.83 -13.21
N ILE A 87 2.12 4.20 -13.63
CA ILE A 87 2.39 5.49 -14.26
C ILE A 87 1.55 5.66 -15.53
N GLN A 88 1.49 4.61 -16.34
CA GLN A 88 0.68 4.61 -17.56
C GLN A 88 -0.80 4.83 -17.24
N ALA A 89 -1.32 4.14 -16.23
CA ALA A 89 -2.72 4.27 -15.82
C ALA A 89 -3.05 5.66 -15.28
N LEU A 90 -2.06 6.35 -14.69
CA LEU A 90 -2.24 7.72 -14.19
C LEU A 90 -2.10 8.77 -15.29
N GLY A 91 -1.90 8.34 -16.54
CA GLY A 91 -1.76 9.25 -17.67
C GLY A 91 -0.35 9.77 -17.89
N GLY A 92 0.65 9.13 -17.25
CA GLY A 92 2.05 9.43 -17.48
C GLY A 92 2.55 8.84 -18.80
N ASP A 93 3.63 9.37 -19.33
CA ASP A 93 4.24 8.89 -20.57
C ASP A 93 5.18 7.71 -20.37
#